data_c87fa9cb236508c4ce2aa26c93acceca
#
_entry.id   c87fa9cb236508c4ce2aa26c93acceca
#
_cell.length_a   1.000
_cell.length_b   1.000
_cell.length_c   1.000
_cell.angle_alpha   90.00
_cell.angle_beta   90.00
_cell.angle_gamma   90.00
#
_symmetry.space_group_name_H-M   'P 1'
#
loop_
_entity.id
_entity.type
_entity.pdbx_description
1 polymer ?
#
loop_
_entity_poly.entity_id
_entity_poly.type
_entity_poly.pdbx_seq_one_letter_code
_entity_poly.pdbx_strand_id
1 'polypeptide(L)'
;MVSSRGSMDEAFPTLSTSRLVLRELTLDDAEFWKRTFSDPEVIELTAYEPPKDLEAAKAEVLRYAIRPFRMGRGIRWGIALREDPNLIGTLGYHEWVREGGHHARVGYELLAEYRRRGFMTEAMTAILDYGFDAMKLHRVEAQIEPINLPSIRLAERLGFRRDGILRENTFFRGRFIDDAVYSLLEREWREIREANR
;
A
#
# COMPACT_ATOMS: atom_id res chain seq x y z
N MET A 1 -29.18 14.39 1.21
CA MET A 1 -28.79 14.76 -0.14
C MET A 1 -27.52 15.59 -0.06
N VAL A 2 -26.37 15.03 -0.37
CA VAL A 2 -25.28 15.66 -1.12
C VAL A 2 -24.38 14.52 -1.55
N SER A 3 -24.51 14.14 -2.82
CA SER A 3 -23.61 13.23 -3.50
C SER A 3 -22.31 13.98 -3.76
N SER A 4 -21.28 13.77 -2.96
CA SER A 4 -19.91 14.11 -3.34
C SER A 4 -19.37 12.97 -4.22
N ARG A 5 -19.73 13.01 -5.50
CA ARG A 5 -18.96 12.32 -6.54
C ARG A 5 -17.55 12.91 -6.47
N GLY A 6 -16.55 12.10 -6.12
CA GLY A 6 -15.16 12.49 -6.29
C GLY A 6 -14.99 12.99 -7.73
N SER A 7 -14.53 14.22 -7.87
CA SER A 7 -14.40 14.83 -9.19
C SER A 7 -13.29 14.11 -9.95
N MET A 8 -13.53 13.79 -11.22
CA MET A 8 -12.53 13.21 -12.15
C MET A 8 -11.38 14.17 -12.48
N ASP A 9 -11.31 15.34 -11.82
CA ASP A 9 -10.33 16.42 -12.03
C ASP A 9 -9.37 16.62 -10.85
N GLU A 10 -9.40 15.75 -9.85
CA GLU A 10 -8.45 15.89 -8.72
C GLU A 10 -7.06 15.41 -9.16
N ALA A 11 -6.06 16.31 -9.08
CA ALA A 11 -4.68 15.96 -9.38
C ALA A 11 -4.18 14.89 -8.40
N PHE A 12 -3.43 13.91 -8.91
CA PHE A 12 -2.86 12.86 -8.06
C PHE A 12 -1.89 13.48 -7.04
N PRO A 13 -2.05 13.20 -5.73
CA PRO A 13 -1.21 13.78 -4.69
C PRO A 13 0.21 13.18 -4.73
N THR A 14 1.20 14.00 -5.04
CA THR A 14 2.61 13.64 -4.92
C THR A 14 3.08 13.96 -3.50
N LEU A 15 3.67 12.98 -2.81
CA LEU A 15 4.21 13.16 -1.46
C LEU A 15 5.75 13.14 -1.52
N SER A 16 6.39 14.00 -0.74
CA SER A 16 7.85 14.07 -0.64
C SER A 16 8.30 13.87 0.80
N THR A 17 9.33 13.06 0.98
CA THR A 17 9.97 12.83 2.28
C THR A 17 11.43 13.28 2.24
N SER A 18 12.23 12.94 3.23
CA SER A 18 13.67 13.27 3.23
C SER A 18 14.43 12.61 2.07
N ARG A 19 14.10 11.37 1.73
CA ARG A 19 14.82 10.57 0.71
C ARG A 19 13.96 10.13 -0.47
N LEU A 20 12.61 10.26 -0.37
CA LEU A 20 11.69 9.65 -1.32
C LEU A 20 10.77 10.69 -1.99
N VAL A 21 10.33 10.33 -3.19
CA VAL A 21 9.17 10.92 -3.87
C VAL A 21 8.16 9.79 -4.11
N LEU A 22 6.94 9.99 -3.63
CA LEU A 22 5.81 9.10 -3.86
C LEU A 22 4.95 9.74 -4.96
N ARG A 23 4.92 9.13 -6.14
CA ARG A 23 4.28 9.69 -7.33
C ARG A 23 3.21 8.77 -7.92
N GLU A 24 2.41 9.30 -8.81
CA GLU A 24 1.48 8.51 -9.62
C GLU A 24 2.24 7.44 -10.41
N LEU A 25 1.63 6.25 -10.47
CA LEU A 25 2.05 5.18 -11.39
C LEU A 25 1.41 5.40 -12.76
N THR A 26 2.20 5.21 -13.81
CA THR A 26 1.76 5.28 -15.20
C THR A 26 1.93 3.94 -15.89
N LEU A 27 1.43 3.80 -17.12
CA LEU A 27 1.64 2.57 -17.89
C LEU A 27 3.11 2.33 -18.26
N ASP A 28 3.93 3.37 -18.24
CA ASP A 28 5.38 3.26 -18.48
C ASP A 28 6.10 2.57 -17.31
N ASP A 29 5.47 2.51 -16.13
CA ASP A 29 6.00 1.78 -14.97
C ASP A 29 5.73 0.26 -15.00
N ALA A 30 5.18 -0.27 -16.09
CA ALA A 30 4.81 -1.68 -16.19
C ALA A 30 6.01 -2.64 -16.11
N GLU A 31 7.19 -2.25 -16.59
CA GLU A 31 8.42 -3.04 -16.42
C GLU A 31 8.80 -3.16 -14.95
N PHE A 32 8.76 -2.05 -14.20
CA PHE A 32 8.96 -2.05 -12.75
C PHE A 32 7.92 -2.94 -12.06
N TRP A 33 6.63 -2.81 -12.43
CA TRP A 33 5.55 -3.64 -11.86
C TRP A 33 5.81 -5.12 -12.06
N LYS A 34 6.09 -5.52 -13.32
CA LYS A 34 6.42 -6.90 -13.66
C LYS A 34 7.60 -7.41 -12.84
N ARG A 35 8.69 -6.65 -12.78
CA ARG A 35 9.89 -7.02 -12.02
C ARG A 35 9.58 -7.24 -10.55
N THR A 36 8.84 -6.31 -9.91
CA THR A 36 8.50 -6.36 -8.50
C THR A 36 7.64 -7.58 -8.16
N PHE A 37 6.59 -7.82 -8.94
CA PHE A 37 5.64 -8.91 -8.68
C PHE A 37 6.08 -10.26 -9.25
N SER A 38 7.21 -10.33 -9.97
CA SER A 38 7.88 -11.58 -10.36
C SER A 38 9.03 -11.96 -9.42
N ASP A 39 9.32 -11.18 -8.39
CA ASP A 39 10.30 -11.54 -7.34
C ASP A 39 9.78 -12.77 -6.58
N PRO A 40 10.55 -13.87 -6.49
CA PRO A 40 10.13 -15.09 -5.80
C PRO A 40 9.71 -14.86 -4.34
N GLU A 41 10.38 -13.96 -3.62
CA GLU A 41 10.05 -13.64 -2.23
C GLU A 41 8.70 -12.89 -2.15
N VAL A 42 8.41 -11.99 -3.08
CA VAL A 42 7.10 -11.32 -3.16
C VAL A 42 6.00 -12.33 -3.43
N ILE A 43 6.19 -13.22 -4.40
CA ILE A 43 5.22 -14.28 -4.74
C ILE A 43 4.93 -15.20 -3.54
N GLU A 44 5.98 -15.58 -2.80
CA GLU A 44 5.86 -16.46 -1.64
C GLU A 44 5.10 -15.77 -0.49
N LEU A 45 5.35 -14.49 -0.26
CA LEU A 45 4.86 -13.76 0.92
C LEU A 45 3.56 -12.97 0.71
N THR A 46 3.02 -12.90 -0.51
CA THR A 46 1.86 -12.04 -0.81
C THR A 46 0.69 -12.76 -1.48
N ALA A 47 0.76 -14.07 -1.67
CA ALA A 47 -0.27 -14.85 -2.37
C ALA A 47 -0.69 -14.20 -3.71
N TYR A 48 0.28 -13.72 -4.49
CA TYR A 48 0.04 -12.99 -5.73
C TYR A 48 0.57 -13.76 -6.95
N GLU A 49 -0.23 -13.88 -8.01
CA GLU A 49 0.22 -14.46 -9.27
C GLU A 49 0.92 -13.39 -10.13
N PRO A 50 2.19 -13.63 -10.54
CA PRO A 50 2.93 -12.64 -11.32
C PRO A 50 2.32 -12.43 -12.71
N PRO A 51 2.42 -11.20 -13.27
CA PRO A 51 1.98 -10.94 -14.63
C PRO A 51 2.84 -11.73 -15.64
N LYS A 52 2.19 -12.46 -16.53
CA LYS A 52 2.85 -13.35 -17.50
C LYS A 52 3.75 -12.61 -18.50
N ASP A 53 3.41 -11.39 -18.87
CA ASP A 53 4.09 -10.54 -19.84
C ASP A 53 3.91 -9.05 -19.52
N LEU A 54 4.50 -8.19 -20.34
CA LEU A 54 4.43 -6.73 -20.16
C LEU A 54 3.00 -6.18 -20.33
N GLU A 55 2.23 -6.74 -21.26
CA GLU A 55 0.84 -6.30 -21.47
C GLU A 55 -0.05 -6.67 -20.28
N ALA A 56 0.16 -7.84 -19.67
CA ALA A 56 -0.48 -8.21 -18.43
C ALA A 56 -0.08 -7.23 -17.29
N ALA A 57 1.20 -6.87 -17.19
CA ALA A 57 1.66 -5.90 -16.20
C ALA A 57 1.04 -4.50 -16.40
N LYS A 58 0.91 -4.01 -17.64
CA LYS A 58 0.18 -2.77 -17.94
C LYS A 58 -1.28 -2.84 -17.51
N ALA A 59 -1.94 -3.97 -17.79
CA ALA A 59 -3.33 -4.18 -17.37
C ALA A 59 -3.49 -4.16 -15.85
N GLU A 60 -2.50 -4.69 -15.12
CA GLU A 60 -2.47 -4.68 -13.65
C GLU A 60 -2.21 -3.27 -13.09
N VAL A 61 -1.24 -2.52 -13.62
CA VAL A 61 -1.02 -1.10 -13.27
C VAL A 61 -2.31 -0.31 -13.45
N LEU A 62 -3.00 -0.50 -14.58
CA LEU A 62 -4.28 0.13 -14.82
C LEU A 62 -5.35 -0.28 -13.80
N ARG A 63 -5.40 -1.58 -13.47
CA ARG A 63 -6.42 -2.17 -12.56
C ARG A 63 -6.18 -1.81 -11.11
N TYR A 64 -4.93 -1.86 -10.63
CA TYR A 64 -4.61 -1.77 -9.19
C TYR A 64 -4.07 -0.41 -8.77
N ALA A 65 -3.59 0.42 -9.69
CA ALA A 65 -3.09 1.75 -9.38
C ALA A 65 -3.94 2.88 -9.99
N ILE A 66 -4.12 2.91 -11.30
CA ILE A 66 -4.71 4.07 -11.98
C ILE A 66 -6.23 4.15 -11.79
N ARG A 67 -6.95 3.07 -12.11
CA ARG A 67 -8.43 3.05 -12.01
C ARG A 67 -8.97 3.28 -10.60
N PRO A 68 -8.41 2.65 -9.53
CA PRO A 68 -8.92 2.86 -8.18
C PRO A 68 -8.91 4.33 -7.76
N PHE A 69 -7.85 5.07 -8.10
CA PHE A 69 -7.76 6.50 -7.81
C PHE A 69 -8.86 7.28 -8.53
N ARG A 70 -8.99 7.12 -9.84
CA ARG A 70 -10.01 7.79 -10.65
C ARG A 70 -11.44 7.49 -10.22
N MET A 71 -11.66 6.31 -9.64
CA MET A 71 -12.96 5.87 -9.12
C MET A 71 -13.16 6.24 -7.64
N GLY A 72 -12.18 6.83 -6.97
CA GLY A 72 -12.22 7.14 -5.54
C GLY A 72 -12.34 5.93 -4.63
N ARG A 73 -11.79 4.78 -5.05
CA ARG A 73 -11.83 3.49 -4.32
C ARG A 73 -10.50 3.07 -3.73
N GLY A 74 -9.45 3.80 -4.04
CA GLY A 74 -8.09 3.54 -3.56
C GLY A 74 -7.12 4.54 -4.14
N ILE A 75 -5.89 4.50 -3.66
CA ILE A 75 -4.78 5.30 -4.18
C ILE A 75 -3.49 4.53 -3.99
N ARG A 76 -2.67 4.44 -5.04
CA ARG A 76 -1.40 3.73 -4.99
C ARG A 76 -0.29 4.56 -5.60
N TRP A 77 0.77 4.77 -4.84
CA TRP A 77 1.97 5.51 -5.23
C TRP A 77 3.08 4.57 -5.67
N GLY A 78 3.83 4.97 -6.68
CA GLY A 78 5.17 4.48 -6.94
C GLY A 78 6.16 5.20 -6.03
N ILE A 79 7.11 4.47 -5.47
CA ILE A 79 8.17 5.00 -4.60
C ILE A 79 9.43 5.18 -5.44
N ALA A 80 9.95 6.40 -5.51
CA ALA A 80 11.23 6.73 -6.15
C ALA A 80 12.18 7.38 -5.14
N LEU A 81 13.49 7.30 -5.38
CA LEU A 81 14.45 8.13 -4.65
C LEU A 81 14.37 9.57 -5.17
N ARG A 82 14.66 10.55 -4.33
CA ARG A 82 14.64 11.97 -4.76
C ARG A 82 15.61 12.27 -5.89
N GLU A 83 16.71 11.54 -5.96
CA GLU A 83 17.79 11.73 -6.93
C GLU A 83 17.67 10.78 -8.15
N ASP A 84 16.75 9.82 -8.11
CA ASP A 84 16.54 8.83 -9.16
C ASP A 84 15.03 8.63 -9.39
N PRO A 85 14.50 8.97 -10.59
CA PRO A 85 13.08 8.83 -10.89
C PRO A 85 12.62 7.37 -11.05
N ASN A 86 13.55 6.41 -11.11
CA ASN A 86 13.21 4.99 -11.22
C ASN A 86 12.52 4.51 -9.95
N LEU A 87 11.49 3.70 -10.11
CA LEU A 87 10.75 3.16 -8.98
C LEU A 87 11.56 2.07 -8.26
N ILE A 88 11.56 2.17 -6.95
CA ILE A 88 12.15 1.18 -6.04
C ILE A 88 11.11 0.34 -5.31
N GLY A 89 9.84 0.74 -5.37
CA GLY A 89 8.74 0.09 -4.68
C GLY A 89 7.40 0.73 -5.03
N THR A 90 6.36 0.20 -4.43
CA THR A 90 5.00 0.75 -4.50
C THR A 90 4.28 0.54 -3.18
N LEU A 91 3.34 1.44 -2.84
CA LEU A 91 2.48 1.32 -1.67
C LEU A 91 1.18 2.09 -1.90
N GLY A 92 0.15 1.76 -1.13
CA GLY A 92 -1.09 2.52 -1.25
C GLY A 92 -2.25 1.94 -0.49
N TYR A 93 -3.37 2.62 -0.60
CA TYR A 93 -4.64 2.24 -0.01
C TYR A 93 -5.53 1.60 -1.06
N HIS A 94 -6.08 0.45 -0.74
CA HIS A 94 -7.15 -0.21 -1.47
C HIS A 94 -8.35 -0.44 -0.55
N GLU A 95 -9.50 -0.82 -1.14
CA GLU A 95 -10.74 -0.99 -0.36
C GLU A 95 -11.09 0.25 0.49
N TRP A 96 -10.91 1.44 -0.09
CA TRP A 96 -11.23 2.69 0.59
C TRP A 96 -12.73 2.86 0.78
N VAL A 97 -13.20 2.71 2.02
CA VAL A 97 -14.58 2.91 2.46
C VAL A 97 -14.73 4.31 3.02
N ARG A 98 -15.40 5.19 2.26
CA ARG A 98 -15.60 6.61 2.61
C ARG A 98 -16.81 6.82 3.53
N GLU A 99 -17.89 6.11 3.28
CA GLU A 99 -19.15 6.27 4.02
C GLU A 99 -19.31 5.15 5.05
N GLY A 100 -19.68 5.50 6.27
CA GLY A 100 -20.00 4.57 7.37
C GLY A 100 -18.79 3.94 8.05
N GLY A 101 -17.65 3.78 7.38
CA GLY A 101 -16.48 3.10 7.95
C GLY A 101 -15.22 3.94 8.05
N HIS A 102 -15.01 4.87 7.12
CA HIS A 102 -13.81 5.73 7.07
C HIS A 102 -12.52 4.93 7.24
N HIS A 103 -12.39 3.81 6.52
CA HIS A 103 -11.23 2.95 6.60
C HIS A 103 -10.70 2.57 5.23
N ALA A 104 -9.45 2.15 5.18
CA ALA A 104 -8.81 1.60 4.00
C ALA A 104 -7.81 0.50 4.38
N ARG A 105 -7.54 -0.40 3.44
CA ARG A 105 -6.50 -1.41 3.59
C ARG A 105 -5.23 -0.97 2.89
N VAL A 106 -4.09 -1.10 3.55
CA VAL A 106 -2.78 -0.76 2.99
C VAL A 106 -2.09 -2.00 2.41
N GLY A 107 -1.41 -1.80 1.27
CA GLY A 107 -0.53 -2.79 0.67
C GLY A 107 0.74 -2.13 0.15
N TYR A 108 1.86 -2.84 0.17
CA TYR A 108 3.18 -2.31 -0.20
C TYR A 108 4.15 -3.41 -0.63
N GLU A 109 5.00 -3.08 -1.59
CA GLU A 109 6.11 -3.91 -2.07
C GLU A 109 7.36 -3.05 -2.31
N LEU A 110 8.53 -3.64 -2.10
CA LEU A 110 9.82 -3.01 -2.31
C LEU A 110 10.75 -3.99 -3.01
N LEU A 111 11.48 -3.52 -4.03
CA LEU A 111 12.51 -4.30 -4.68
C LEU A 111 13.55 -4.79 -3.67
N ALA A 112 14.07 -6.01 -3.84
CA ALA A 112 14.91 -6.71 -2.88
C ALA A 112 16.13 -5.89 -2.44
N GLU A 113 16.80 -5.24 -3.39
CA GLU A 113 18.01 -4.44 -3.16
C GLU A 113 17.79 -3.17 -2.33
N TYR A 114 16.52 -2.75 -2.14
CA TYR A 114 16.17 -1.57 -1.34
C TYR A 114 15.58 -1.93 0.03
N ARG A 115 15.38 -3.22 0.32
CA ARG A 115 14.85 -3.69 1.61
C ARG A 115 15.83 -3.43 2.75
N ARG A 116 15.32 -3.41 3.99
CA ARG A 116 16.09 -3.22 5.24
C ARG A 116 16.90 -1.91 5.34
N ARG A 117 16.59 -0.91 4.51
CA ARG A 117 17.22 0.43 4.50
C ARG A 117 16.30 1.53 5.06
N GLY A 118 15.15 1.16 5.62
CA GLY A 118 14.17 2.08 6.19
C GLY A 118 13.27 2.80 5.18
N PHE A 119 13.40 2.55 3.88
CA PHE A 119 12.61 3.23 2.85
C PHE A 119 11.12 2.96 2.99
N MET A 120 10.70 1.71 3.24
CA MET A 120 9.28 1.40 3.41
C MET A 120 8.70 2.03 4.68
N THR A 121 9.45 2.08 5.78
CA THR A 121 9.01 2.79 6.99
C THR A 121 8.77 4.26 6.71
N GLU A 122 9.69 4.93 5.99
CA GLU A 122 9.58 6.33 5.61
C GLU A 122 8.39 6.59 4.67
N ALA A 123 8.21 5.76 3.65
CA ALA A 123 7.08 5.86 2.72
C ALA A 123 5.73 5.62 3.42
N MET A 124 5.64 4.58 4.27
CA MET A 124 4.44 4.29 5.05
C MET A 124 4.08 5.43 6.01
N THR A 125 5.08 6.03 6.68
CA THR A 125 4.83 7.20 7.54
C THR A 125 4.17 8.33 6.75
N ALA A 126 4.66 8.63 5.55
CA ALA A 126 4.10 9.69 4.70
C ALA A 126 2.66 9.39 4.26
N ILE A 127 2.35 8.17 3.86
CA ILE A 127 0.97 7.84 3.47
C ILE A 127 0.04 7.71 4.67
N LEU A 128 0.50 7.31 5.85
CA LEU A 128 -0.31 7.32 7.08
C LEU A 128 -0.69 8.74 7.47
N ASP A 129 0.26 9.68 7.44
CA ASP A 129 -0.03 11.12 7.64
C ASP A 129 -1.09 11.59 6.61
N TYR A 130 -0.91 11.28 5.31
CA TYR A 130 -1.86 11.63 4.26
C TYR A 130 -3.24 10.97 4.46
N GLY A 131 -3.25 9.69 4.81
CA GLY A 131 -4.48 8.92 5.04
C GLY A 131 -5.33 9.50 6.17
N PHE A 132 -4.73 9.79 7.30
CA PHE A 132 -5.44 10.35 8.45
C PHE A 132 -5.77 11.84 8.27
N ASP A 133 -4.85 12.64 7.69
CA ASP A 133 -5.04 14.09 7.57
C ASP A 133 -5.87 14.51 6.35
N ALA A 134 -5.59 14.00 5.15
CA ALA A 134 -6.25 14.38 3.90
C ALA A 134 -7.44 13.48 3.57
N MET A 135 -7.27 12.15 3.64
CA MET A 135 -8.34 11.20 3.32
C MET A 135 -9.36 11.04 4.44
N LYS A 136 -9.06 11.58 5.66
CA LYS A 136 -9.93 11.48 6.84
C LYS A 136 -10.26 10.03 7.22
N LEU A 137 -9.29 9.14 7.08
CA LEU A 137 -9.45 7.78 7.55
C LEU A 137 -9.53 7.77 9.08
N HIS A 138 -10.38 6.92 9.61
CA HIS A 138 -10.44 6.62 11.04
C HIS A 138 -9.55 5.43 11.40
N ARG A 139 -9.38 4.51 10.42
CA ARG A 139 -8.69 3.24 10.61
C ARG A 139 -7.97 2.83 9.34
N VAL A 140 -6.72 2.37 9.49
CA VAL A 140 -5.95 1.72 8.42
C VAL A 140 -5.74 0.26 8.81
N GLU A 141 -5.99 -0.65 7.86
CA GLU A 141 -5.80 -2.09 8.04
C GLU A 141 -4.65 -2.60 7.17
N ALA A 142 -3.98 -3.64 7.66
CA ALA A 142 -3.07 -4.48 6.87
C ALA A 142 -3.45 -5.95 7.09
N GLN A 143 -3.68 -6.68 6.00
CA GLN A 143 -3.82 -8.13 6.03
C GLN A 143 -2.49 -8.72 5.61
N ILE A 144 -1.93 -9.57 6.45
CA ILE A 144 -0.56 -10.07 6.32
C ILE A 144 -0.59 -11.58 6.54
N GLU A 145 -0.07 -12.34 5.57
CA GLU A 145 0.14 -13.77 5.77
C GLU A 145 1.06 -13.99 6.99
N PRO A 146 0.75 -14.87 7.94
CA PRO A 146 1.53 -15.05 9.18
C PRO A 146 3.00 -15.40 8.98
N ILE A 147 3.36 -15.96 7.82
CA ILE A 147 4.78 -16.24 7.46
C ILE A 147 5.55 -14.98 7.02
N ASN A 148 4.84 -13.90 6.66
CA ASN A 148 5.46 -12.63 6.21
C ASN A 148 5.97 -11.81 7.41
N LEU A 149 6.98 -12.33 8.10
CA LEU A 149 7.58 -11.68 9.26
C LEU A 149 8.16 -10.28 8.98
N PRO A 150 8.74 -9.99 7.79
CA PRO A 150 9.16 -8.62 7.47
C PRO A 150 8.01 -7.61 7.50
N SER A 151 6.86 -7.97 6.93
CA SER A 151 5.66 -7.12 6.91
C SER A 151 5.07 -6.94 8.31
N ILE A 152 4.99 -8.01 9.09
CA ILE A 152 4.53 -7.95 10.49
C ILE A 152 5.39 -6.98 11.30
N ARG A 153 6.72 -7.11 11.23
CA ARG A 153 7.65 -6.22 11.95
C ARG A 153 7.54 -4.76 11.51
N LEU A 154 7.26 -4.51 10.23
CA LEU A 154 7.03 -3.16 9.73
C LEU A 154 5.73 -2.58 10.31
N ALA A 155 4.63 -3.33 10.28
CA ALA A 155 3.35 -2.92 10.82
C ALA A 155 3.45 -2.61 12.33
N GLU A 156 4.02 -3.53 13.12
CA GLU A 156 4.22 -3.36 14.57
C GLU A 156 5.10 -2.14 14.90
N ARG A 157 6.18 -1.92 14.14
CA ARG A 157 7.04 -0.74 14.31
C ARG A 157 6.31 0.58 14.06
N LEU A 158 5.35 0.59 13.15
CA LEU A 158 4.52 1.75 12.85
C LEU A 158 3.34 1.91 13.83
N GLY A 159 3.20 1.00 14.80
CA GLY A 159 2.18 1.06 15.82
C GLY A 159 0.89 0.31 15.49
N PHE A 160 0.85 -0.43 14.39
CA PHE A 160 -0.28 -1.31 14.12
C PHE A 160 -0.38 -2.40 15.20
N ARG A 161 -1.60 -2.69 15.61
CA ARG A 161 -1.91 -3.77 16.55
C ARG A 161 -2.61 -4.90 15.85
N ARG A 162 -2.31 -6.12 16.25
CA ARG A 162 -2.97 -7.29 15.71
C ARG A 162 -4.37 -7.44 16.32
N ASP A 163 -5.39 -7.42 15.49
CA ASP A 163 -6.78 -7.63 15.89
C ASP A 163 -7.15 -9.11 15.97
N GLY A 164 -6.60 -9.93 15.07
CA GLY A 164 -6.90 -11.35 15.00
C GLY A 164 -6.31 -12.07 13.80
N ILE A 165 -6.84 -13.27 13.55
CA ILE A 165 -6.55 -14.08 12.36
C ILE A 165 -7.85 -14.45 11.69
N LEU A 166 -7.93 -14.20 10.40
CA LEU A 166 -8.94 -14.76 9.51
C LEU A 166 -8.42 -16.11 9.00
N ARG A 167 -8.96 -17.19 9.53
CA ARG A 167 -8.53 -18.53 9.14
C ARG A 167 -8.99 -18.85 7.75
N GLU A 168 -8.11 -19.45 6.92
CA GLU A 168 -8.42 -19.93 5.57
C GLU A 168 -9.09 -18.86 4.68
N ASN A 169 -8.66 -17.58 4.83
CA ASN A 169 -9.29 -16.43 4.18
C ASN A 169 -8.91 -16.28 2.71
N THR A 170 -7.68 -16.61 2.35
CA THR A 170 -7.15 -16.46 0.99
C THR A 170 -6.89 -17.83 0.37
N PHE A 171 -7.44 -18.09 -0.83
CA PHE A 171 -7.12 -19.29 -1.61
C PHE A 171 -6.04 -18.97 -2.65
N PHE A 172 -4.90 -19.65 -2.54
CA PHE A 172 -3.77 -19.42 -3.44
C PHE A 172 -3.04 -20.75 -3.74
N ARG A 173 -2.80 -21.02 -5.01
CA ARG A 173 -2.07 -22.21 -5.50
C ARG A 173 -2.53 -23.53 -4.87
N GLY A 174 -3.84 -23.74 -4.81
CA GLY A 174 -4.43 -24.98 -4.34
C GLY A 174 -4.50 -25.15 -2.82
N ARG A 175 -4.16 -24.13 -2.03
CA ARG A 175 -4.27 -24.13 -0.56
C ARG A 175 -4.99 -22.90 -0.04
N PHE A 176 -5.66 -23.03 1.09
CA PHE A 176 -6.14 -21.91 1.86
C PHE A 176 -5.05 -21.37 2.78
N ILE A 177 -5.01 -20.06 2.94
CA ILE A 177 -4.00 -19.31 3.70
C ILE A 177 -4.72 -18.46 4.75
N ASP A 178 -4.18 -18.43 5.95
CA ASP A 178 -4.64 -17.54 7.01
C ASP A 178 -4.12 -16.12 6.78
N ASP A 179 -4.93 -15.12 7.13
CA ASP A 179 -4.53 -13.71 7.13
C ASP A 179 -4.56 -13.16 8.56
N ALA A 180 -3.42 -12.68 9.06
CA ALA A 180 -3.37 -11.89 10.27
C ALA A 180 -3.81 -10.45 9.96
N VAL A 181 -4.83 -9.98 10.68
CA VAL A 181 -5.35 -8.62 10.54
C VAL A 181 -4.68 -7.72 11.55
N TYR A 182 -4.02 -6.70 11.04
CA TYR A 182 -3.43 -5.61 11.83
C TYR A 182 -4.16 -4.31 11.54
N SER A 183 -4.26 -3.46 12.54
CA SER A 183 -4.88 -2.15 12.37
C SER A 183 -4.19 -1.06 13.14
N LEU A 184 -4.36 0.18 12.64
CA LEU A 184 -3.92 1.41 13.28
C LEU A 184 -5.07 2.42 13.24
N LEU A 185 -5.41 2.98 14.39
CA LEU A 185 -6.43 4.00 14.52
C LEU A 185 -5.83 5.41 14.44
N GLU A 186 -6.60 6.36 13.93
CA GLU A 186 -6.18 7.77 13.83
C GLU A 186 -5.61 8.31 15.15
N ARG A 187 -6.32 8.08 16.28
CA ARG A 187 -5.87 8.55 17.59
C ARG A 187 -4.52 7.99 18.01
N GLU A 188 -4.28 6.68 17.72
CA GLU A 188 -3.02 5.99 18.05
C GLU A 188 -1.87 6.54 17.21
N TRP A 189 -2.13 6.82 15.92
CA TRP A 189 -1.14 7.45 15.05
C TRP A 189 -0.76 8.85 15.53
N ARG A 190 -1.74 9.68 15.97
CA ARG A 190 -1.46 11.01 16.51
C ARG A 190 -0.59 10.95 17.76
N GLU A 191 -0.89 10.04 18.70
CA GLU A 191 -0.09 9.82 19.91
C GLU A 191 1.37 9.44 19.55
N ILE A 192 1.56 8.53 18.58
CA ILE A 192 2.89 8.13 18.09
C ILE A 192 3.63 9.32 17.46
N ARG A 193 2.95 10.14 16.66
CA ARG A 193 3.55 11.31 16.00
C ARG A 193 3.93 12.39 17.00
N GLU A 194 3.15 12.58 18.04
CA GLU A 194 3.47 13.54 19.13
C GLU A 194 4.67 13.09 19.96
N ALA A 195 4.77 11.80 20.27
CA ALA A 195 5.89 11.22 21.01
C ALA A 195 7.23 11.26 20.25
N ASN A 196 7.20 11.38 18.91
CA ASN A 196 8.39 11.40 18.04
C ASN A 196 8.77 12.82 17.56
N ARG A 197 8.16 13.87 18.08
CA ARG A 197 8.52 15.28 17.82
C ARG A 197 9.54 15.77 18.82
#